data_c4af97da557464daf97d2c01b2a4f5e2
#
_entry.id   c4af97da557464daf97d2c01b2a4f5e2
#
_cell.length_a   1.000
_cell.length_b   1.000
_cell.length_c   1.000
_cell.angle_alpha   90.00
_cell.angle_beta   90.00
_cell.angle_gamma   90.00
#
_symmetry.space_group_name_H-M   'P 1'
#
loop_
_entity.id
_entity.type
_entity.pdbx_description
1 polymer ?
#
loop_
_entity_poly.entity_id
_entity_poly.type
_entity_poly.pdbx_seq_one_letter_code
_entity_poly.pdbx_strand_id
1 'polypeptide(L)'
;MKQLNRLPNAGRTNPDQNINFTFNGKAYQGVMGDTLASALLANGVNVVGRSFKYSRPRGIVGHGAEEPNGIIQLGSGAATVPNLKVTQVELYEGLEASSVNGWPNVNFDLMGIMGWFGRLMPPGFYYKTFMYPQKLWMTYEHFIRKAAGLGKTPVEADPDVYDKLNQHCDVLVVGAGPAGLVAAREAAEAGARVIIADEQSEFGGSLLASAQTLSSVSASQWVADMVEQLNRYSNVQQLPRSTVFGYYDHNFLTILEKRTDHLGLSAGKGQQVRQR
;
A
#
# COMPACT_ATOMS: atom_id res chain seq x y z
N MET A 1 -17.25 -7.46 -15.73
CA MET A 1 -17.96 -8.17 -14.63
C MET A 1 -18.74 -7.18 -13.79
N LYS A 2 -19.96 -7.55 -13.34
CA LYS A 2 -20.74 -6.64 -12.49
C LYS A 2 -20.11 -6.60 -11.09
N GLN A 3 -19.68 -5.41 -10.64
CA GLN A 3 -19.11 -5.22 -9.30
C GLN A 3 -20.26 -5.17 -8.27
N LEU A 4 -20.66 -6.34 -7.78
CA LEU A 4 -21.88 -6.51 -6.98
C LEU A 4 -21.89 -5.75 -5.65
N ASN A 5 -20.71 -5.47 -5.10
CA ASN A 5 -20.58 -4.81 -3.80
C ASN A 5 -20.25 -3.31 -3.92
N ARG A 6 -20.24 -2.76 -5.13
CA ARG A 6 -20.01 -1.32 -5.31
C ARG A 6 -21.32 -0.57 -5.13
N LEU A 7 -21.31 0.40 -4.23
CA LEU A 7 -22.43 1.32 -4.07
C LEU A 7 -22.46 2.31 -5.24
N PRO A 8 -23.61 2.47 -5.92
CA PRO A 8 -23.72 3.45 -6.99
C PRO A 8 -23.62 4.87 -6.40
N ASN A 9 -22.91 5.75 -7.10
CA ASN A 9 -22.76 7.16 -6.74
C ASN A 9 -22.18 7.43 -5.35
N ALA A 10 -21.37 6.49 -4.83
CA ALA A 10 -20.70 6.63 -3.54
C ALA A 10 -19.18 6.60 -3.70
N GLY A 11 -18.48 7.35 -2.85
CA GLY A 11 -17.03 7.43 -2.83
C GLY A 11 -16.46 8.46 -3.81
N ARG A 12 -15.15 8.39 -4.01
CA ARG A 12 -14.34 9.36 -4.77
C ARG A 12 -13.82 8.76 -6.10
N THR A 13 -14.29 7.58 -6.45
CA THR A 13 -13.88 6.88 -7.68
C THR A 13 -14.64 7.36 -8.90
N ASN A 14 -14.02 7.26 -10.08
CA ASN A 14 -14.69 7.56 -11.35
C ASN A 14 -15.27 6.28 -11.96
N PRO A 15 -16.59 6.06 -11.88
CA PRO A 15 -17.26 4.86 -12.36
C PRO A 15 -17.23 4.71 -13.89
N ASP A 16 -16.98 5.78 -14.63
CA ASP A 16 -16.99 5.79 -16.11
C ASP A 16 -15.66 5.29 -16.69
N GLN A 17 -14.62 5.17 -15.87
CA GLN A 17 -13.29 4.71 -16.28
C GLN A 17 -12.96 3.35 -15.66
N ASN A 18 -13.22 2.30 -16.43
CA ASN A 18 -12.89 0.94 -16.00
C ASN A 18 -11.39 0.66 -16.10
N ILE A 19 -10.88 -0.12 -15.13
CA ILE A 19 -9.51 -0.58 -15.05
C ILE A 19 -9.51 -2.10 -14.91
N ASN A 20 -8.76 -2.80 -15.77
CA ASN A 20 -8.61 -4.25 -15.71
C ASN A 20 -7.35 -4.62 -14.95
N PHE A 21 -7.46 -5.61 -14.07
CA PHE A 21 -6.36 -6.10 -13.27
C PHE A 21 -6.50 -7.60 -12.97
N THR A 22 -5.46 -8.22 -12.47
CA THR A 22 -5.48 -9.62 -12.04
C THR A 22 -5.15 -9.76 -10.56
N PHE A 23 -5.84 -10.69 -9.91
CA PHE A 23 -5.52 -11.08 -8.54
C PHE A 23 -5.56 -12.60 -8.41
N ASN A 24 -4.44 -13.20 -7.97
CA ASN A 24 -4.26 -14.67 -7.90
C ASN A 24 -4.54 -15.33 -9.25
N GLY A 25 -4.11 -14.74 -10.36
CA GLY A 25 -4.31 -15.23 -11.72
C GLY A 25 -5.72 -15.10 -12.28
N LYS A 26 -6.66 -14.51 -11.55
CA LYS A 26 -8.02 -14.26 -12.00
C LYS A 26 -8.19 -12.81 -12.40
N ALA A 27 -8.82 -12.57 -13.57
CA ALA A 27 -9.12 -11.24 -14.06
C ALA A 27 -10.30 -10.61 -13.32
N TYR A 28 -10.15 -9.32 -13.01
CA TYR A 28 -11.14 -8.47 -12.35
C TYR A 28 -11.19 -7.10 -13.02
N GLN A 29 -12.22 -6.33 -12.69
CA GLN A 29 -12.39 -4.97 -13.14
C GLN A 29 -12.64 -4.06 -11.93
N GLY A 30 -11.92 -2.96 -11.86
CA GLY A 30 -12.13 -1.85 -10.95
C GLY A 30 -12.44 -0.58 -11.72
N VAL A 31 -12.37 0.57 -11.06
CA VAL A 31 -12.56 1.88 -11.67
C VAL A 31 -11.42 2.82 -11.26
N MET A 32 -11.24 3.90 -12.02
CA MET A 32 -10.22 4.91 -11.72
C MET A 32 -10.45 5.54 -10.34
N GLY A 33 -9.38 5.65 -9.57
CA GLY A 33 -9.40 6.12 -8.18
C GLY A 33 -9.59 5.01 -7.15
N ASP A 34 -9.79 3.75 -7.59
CA ASP A 34 -9.75 2.61 -6.66
C ASP A 34 -8.33 2.38 -6.14
N THR A 35 -8.25 1.90 -4.90
CA THR A 35 -7.12 1.10 -4.45
C THR A 35 -7.36 -0.36 -4.85
N LEU A 36 -6.31 -1.19 -4.85
CA LEU A 36 -6.50 -2.63 -5.04
C LEU A 36 -7.48 -3.21 -4.02
N ALA A 37 -7.45 -2.70 -2.78
CA ALA A 37 -8.38 -3.10 -1.72
C ALA A 37 -9.85 -2.83 -2.08
N SER A 38 -10.17 -1.60 -2.48
CA SER A 38 -11.55 -1.22 -2.82
C SER A 38 -12.05 -1.98 -4.05
N ALA A 39 -11.19 -2.18 -5.05
CA ALA A 39 -11.53 -2.94 -6.24
C ALA A 39 -11.80 -4.43 -5.92
N LEU A 40 -11.00 -5.07 -5.07
CA LEU A 40 -11.21 -6.44 -4.63
C LEU A 40 -12.53 -6.59 -3.86
N LEU A 41 -12.80 -5.71 -2.90
CA LEU A 41 -14.05 -5.71 -2.13
C LEU A 41 -15.27 -5.48 -3.04
N ALA A 42 -15.19 -4.56 -4.00
CA ALA A 42 -16.24 -4.32 -4.99
C ALA A 42 -16.56 -5.58 -5.82
N ASN A 43 -15.56 -6.41 -6.08
CA ASN A 43 -15.70 -7.69 -6.78
C ASN A 43 -16.03 -8.88 -5.86
N GLY A 44 -16.27 -8.66 -4.56
CA GLY A 44 -16.61 -9.71 -3.60
C GLY A 44 -15.43 -10.57 -3.15
N VAL A 45 -14.20 -10.10 -3.36
CA VAL A 45 -12.99 -10.79 -2.86
C VAL A 45 -12.76 -10.39 -1.42
N ASN A 46 -13.19 -11.24 -0.49
CA ASN A 46 -13.16 -10.97 0.94
C ASN A 46 -11.96 -11.61 1.65
N VAL A 47 -11.25 -12.52 1.00
CA VAL A 47 -10.09 -13.22 1.57
C VAL A 47 -8.86 -12.91 0.74
N VAL A 48 -7.90 -12.21 1.34
CA VAL A 48 -6.65 -11.80 0.69
C VAL A 48 -5.41 -12.47 1.29
N GLY A 49 -5.56 -13.16 2.41
CA GLY A 49 -4.47 -13.87 3.07
C GLY A 49 -4.95 -14.84 4.14
N ARG A 50 -4.00 -15.51 4.79
CA ARG A 50 -4.23 -16.47 5.87
C ARG A 50 -3.41 -16.13 7.10
N SER A 51 -3.93 -16.43 8.29
CA SER A 51 -3.15 -16.23 9.51
C SER A 51 -2.08 -17.31 9.67
N PHE A 52 -0.92 -16.92 10.19
CA PHE A 52 0.24 -17.80 10.34
C PHE A 52 -0.05 -19.07 11.14
N LYS A 53 -0.63 -18.93 12.34
CA LYS A 53 -0.74 -20.06 13.27
C LYS A 53 -1.91 -21.01 12.95
N TYR A 54 -3.07 -20.45 12.61
CA TYR A 54 -4.31 -21.20 12.47
C TYR A 54 -4.84 -21.23 11.04
N SER A 55 -4.12 -20.64 10.10
CA SER A 55 -4.56 -20.49 8.72
C SER A 55 -5.99 -19.91 8.56
N ARG A 56 -6.39 -19.06 9.50
CA ARG A 56 -7.70 -18.40 9.45
C ARG A 56 -7.76 -17.45 8.26
N PRO A 57 -8.88 -17.40 7.53
CA PRO A 57 -9.04 -16.43 6.45
C PRO A 57 -8.88 -15.00 6.99
N ARG A 58 -8.13 -14.18 6.25
CA ARG A 58 -7.87 -12.78 6.54
C ARG A 58 -8.40 -11.93 5.40
N GLY A 59 -9.25 -10.98 5.74
CA GLY A 59 -9.78 -9.97 4.84
C GLY A 59 -9.13 -8.62 5.06
N ILE A 60 -9.70 -7.61 4.43
CA ILE A 60 -9.32 -6.21 4.55
C ILE A 60 -10.19 -5.59 5.65
N VAL A 61 -9.58 -5.02 6.68
CA VAL A 61 -10.28 -4.49 7.86
C VAL A 61 -9.89 -3.05 8.20
N GLY A 62 -8.83 -2.53 7.59
CA GLY A 62 -8.36 -1.16 7.77
C GLY A 62 -8.31 -0.39 6.46
N HIS A 63 -7.71 0.78 6.49
CA HIS A 63 -7.43 1.63 5.33
C HIS A 63 -6.00 2.17 5.40
N GLY A 64 -5.44 2.57 4.25
CA GLY A 64 -4.09 3.11 4.18
C GLY A 64 -3.05 2.22 4.87
N ALA A 65 -2.12 2.82 5.58
CA ALA A 65 -1.04 2.14 6.30
C ALA A 65 -1.51 1.32 7.51
N GLU A 66 -2.73 1.51 7.98
CA GLU A 66 -3.27 0.85 9.18
C GLU A 66 -3.82 -0.57 8.91
N GLU A 67 -3.90 -1.00 7.63
CA GLU A 67 -4.35 -2.34 7.28
C GLU A 67 -3.40 -3.42 7.84
N PRO A 68 -3.87 -4.30 8.74
CA PRO A 68 -2.99 -5.28 9.38
C PRO A 68 -2.88 -6.62 8.65
N ASN A 69 -3.80 -6.95 7.74
CA ASN A 69 -3.96 -8.30 7.20
C ASN A 69 -3.67 -8.43 5.72
N GLY A 70 -3.94 -7.38 4.96
CA GLY A 70 -3.93 -7.38 3.50
C GLY A 70 -2.55 -7.20 2.90
N ILE A 71 -1.61 -8.10 3.19
CA ILE A 71 -0.28 -8.10 2.59
C ILE A 71 -0.32 -8.88 1.27
N ILE A 72 0.17 -8.25 0.21
CA ILE A 72 0.17 -8.80 -1.14
C ILE A 72 1.55 -8.60 -1.80
N GLN A 73 1.72 -9.25 -2.94
CA GLN A 73 2.82 -9.06 -3.85
C GLN A 73 2.30 -8.49 -5.17
N LEU A 74 3.00 -7.51 -5.73
CA LEU A 74 2.76 -7.01 -7.08
C LEU A 74 3.76 -7.59 -8.06
N GLY A 75 3.31 -7.79 -9.30
CA GLY A 75 4.13 -8.21 -10.42
C GLY A 75 4.71 -9.61 -10.28
N SER A 76 5.58 -9.94 -11.21
CA SER A 76 6.29 -11.21 -11.30
C SER A 76 7.72 -11.00 -11.80
N GLY A 77 8.61 -11.99 -11.59
CA GLY A 77 10.02 -11.92 -11.99
C GLY A 77 10.74 -10.71 -11.40
N ALA A 78 11.55 -10.04 -12.21
CA ALA A 78 12.34 -8.86 -11.83
C ALA A 78 11.49 -7.69 -11.31
N ALA A 79 10.26 -7.54 -11.82
CA ALA A 79 9.35 -6.46 -11.45
C ALA A 79 8.53 -6.73 -10.16
N THR A 80 8.86 -7.78 -9.43
CA THR A 80 8.16 -8.13 -8.19
C THR A 80 8.39 -7.09 -7.11
N VAL A 81 7.30 -6.62 -6.49
CA VAL A 81 7.35 -5.81 -5.26
C VAL A 81 6.62 -6.58 -4.15
N PRO A 82 7.35 -7.18 -3.21
CA PRO A 82 6.75 -7.97 -2.13
C PRO A 82 6.29 -7.08 -0.97
N ASN A 83 5.44 -7.67 -0.11
CA ASN A 83 5.06 -7.11 1.20
C ASN A 83 4.37 -5.74 1.15
N LEU A 84 3.58 -5.49 0.10
CA LEU A 84 2.77 -4.29 0.02
C LEU A 84 1.42 -4.49 0.73
N LYS A 85 0.91 -3.42 1.32
CA LYS A 85 -0.46 -3.41 1.84
C LYS A 85 -1.44 -3.13 0.70
N VAL A 86 -2.42 -3.98 0.56
CA VAL A 86 -3.44 -3.90 -0.50
C VAL A 86 -4.17 -2.54 -0.53
N THR A 87 -4.26 -1.89 0.63
CA THR A 87 -4.89 -0.57 0.82
C THR A 87 -4.03 0.61 0.39
N GLN A 88 -2.73 0.40 0.20
CA GLN A 88 -1.77 1.42 -0.24
C GLN A 88 -1.43 1.31 -1.73
N VAL A 89 -1.96 0.30 -2.40
CA VAL A 89 -1.73 0.09 -3.84
C VAL A 89 -2.83 0.79 -4.62
N GLU A 90 -2.46 1.83 -5.36
CA GLU A 90 -3.32 2.49 -6.34
C GLU A 90 -3.60 1.54 -7.51
N LEU A 91 -4.85 1.45 -7.93
CA LEU A 91 -5.23 0.58 -9.04
C LEU A 91 -4.84 1.22 -10.38
N TYR A 92 -4.21 0.46 -11.25
CA TYR A 92 -3.86 0.87 -12.62
C TYR A 92 -4.10 -0.26 -13.62
N GLU A 93 -4.21 0.10 -14.88
CA GLU A 93 -4.48 -0.85 -15.97
C GLU A 93 -3.36 -1.88 -16.11
N GLY A 94 -3.75 -3.17 -16.10
CA GLY A 94 -2.83 -4.30 -16.20
C GLY A 94 -2.12 -4.66 -14.89
N LEU A 95 -2.54 -4.12 -13.74
CA LEU A 95 -1.98 -4.48 -12.45
C LEU A 95 -2.11 -5.99 -12.20
N GLU A 96 -0.98 -6.63 -11.84
CA GLU A 96 -0.93 -8.02 -11.41
C GLU A 96 -0.60 -8.09 -9.92
N ALA A 97 -1.47 -8.74 -9.16
CA ALA A 97 -1.26 -8.92 -7.73
C ALA A 97 -1.55 -10.35 -7.28
N SER A 98 -0.90 -10.77 -6.22
CA SER A 98 -1.13 -12.08 -5.62
C SER A 98 -1.05 -12.04 -4.11
N SER A 99 -1.79 -12.96 -3.47
CA SER A 99 -1.64 -13.26 -2.06
C SER A 99 -0.27 -13.89 -1.80
N VAL A 100 0.28 -13.65 -0.62
CA VAL A 100 1.63 -14.10 -0.25
C VAL A 100 1.66 -15.40 0.57
N ASN A 101 0.50 -15.91 0.97
CA ASN A 101 0.37 -17.18 1.68
C ASN A 101 -0.93 -17.93 1.29
N GLY A 102 -1.12 -19.13 1.88
CA GLY A 102 -2.20 -20.03 1.52
C GLY A 102 -1.76 -21.05 0.44
N TRP A 103 -1.85 -22.33 0.75
CA TRP A 103 -1.45 -23.39 -0.18
C TRP A 103 -2.56 -24.46 -0.29
N PRO A 104 -3.01 -24.81 -1.51
CA PRO A 104 -2.59 -24.29 -2.82
C PRO A 104 -3.07 -22.86 -3.15
N ASN A 105 -4.04 -22.31 -2.44
CA ASN A 105 -4.49 -20.93 -2.61
C ASN A 105 -5.18 -20.41 -1.34
N VAL A 106 -5.45 -19.12 -1.28
CA VAL A 106 -6.03 -18.47 -0.07
C VAL A 106 -7.46 -18.90 0.24
N ASN A 107 -8.23 -19.37 -0.73
CA ASN A 107 -9.61 -19.82 -0.51
C ASN A 107 -9.65 -21.24 0.02
N PHE A 108 -8.71 -22.09 -0.41
CA PHE A 108 -8.56 -23.45 0.04
C PHE A 108 -7.11 -23.68 0.48
N ASP A 109 -6.89 -23.65 1.79
CA ASP A 109 -5.56 -23.78 2.37
C ASP A 109 -5.44 -25.06 3.20
N LEU A 110 -4.59 -25.98 2.74
CA LEU A 110 -4.34 -27.24 3.42
C LEU A 110 -3.66 -27.04 4.78
N MET A 111 -2.97 -25.93 4.99
CA MET A 111 -2.41 -25.56 6.31
C MET A 111 -3.51 -25.31 7.34
N GLY A 112 -4.77 -25.13 6.91
CA GLY A 112 -5.93 -25.04 7.79
C GLY A 112 -6.11 -26.25 8.71
N ILE A 113 -5.62 -27.43 8.31
CA ILE A 113 -5.60 -28.64 9.14
C ILE A 113 -4.79 -28.41 10.43
N MET A 114 -3.73 -27.60 10.37
CA MET A 114 -2.95 -27.21 11.54
C MET A 114 -3.78 -26.46 12.59
N GLY A 115 -4.88 -25.81 12.17
CA GLY A 115 -5.81 -25.18 13.08
C GLY A 115 -6.51 -26.14 14.03
N TRP A 116 -6.72 -27.39 13.65
CA TRP A 116 -7.30 -28.42 14.50
C TRP A 116 -6.36 -28.81 15.63
N PHE A 117 -5.05 -28.72 15.38
CA PHE A 117 -4.01 -28.98 16.36
C PHE A 117 -3.58 -27.71 17.14
N GLY A 118 -4.27 -26.60 16.92
CA GLY A 118 -3.92 -25.29 17.51
C GLY A 118 -3.85 -25.26 19.03
N ARG A 119 -4.60 -26.15 19.72
CA ARG A 119 -4.52 -26.34 21.18
C ARG A 119 -3.18 -26.89 21.64
N LEU A 120 -2.47 -27.63 20.77
CA LEU A 120 -1.15 -28.20 21.06
C LEU A 120 -0.03 -27.20 20.75
N MET A 121 -0.34 -26.04 20.17
CA MET A 121 0.61 -25.00 19.84
C MET A 121 0.48 -23.82 20.81
N PRO A 122 1.21 -23.80 21.94
CA PRO A 122 1.14 -22.70 22.90
C PRO A 122 1.66 -21.39 22.29
N PRO A 123 1.40 -20.23 22.91
CA PRO A 123 2.02 -18.97 22.51
C PRO A 123 3.54 -19.10 22.42
N GLY A 124 4.13 -18.57 21.35
CA GLY A 124 5.57 -18.69 21.13
C GLY A 124 6.05 -20.08 20.72
N PHE A 125 5.15 -20.97 20.24
CA PHE A 125 5.51 -22.35 19.83
C PHE A 125 6.69 -22.39 18.86
N TYR A 126 6.79 -21.44 17.94
CA TYR A 126 7.86 -21.37 16.95
C TYR A 126 9.24 -21.09 17.59
N TYR A 127 9.31 -20.32 18.67
CA TYR A 127 10.56 -20.16 19.42
C TYR A 127 10.97 -21.44 20.16
N LYS A 128 10.01 -22.20 20.66
CA LYS A 128 10.28 -23.38 21.44
C LYS A 128 10.50 -24.63 20.58
N THR A 129 9.76 -24.78 19.49
CA THR A 129 9.73 -26.00 18.68
C THR A 129 10.84 -26.03 17.63
N PHE A 130 11.22 -24.87 17.06
CA PHE A 130 12.15 -24.81 15.92
C PHE A 130 13.56 -24.36 16.29
N MET A 131 13.87 -24.18 17.56
CA MET A 131 15.22 -23.81 17.99
C MET A 131 16.19 -25.00 18.05
N TYR A 132 15.71 -26.23 18.06
CA TYR A 132 16.54 -27.41 18.11
C TYR A 132 16.19 -28.41 17.00
N PRO A 133 17.19 -28.99 16.32
CA PRO A 133 18.64 -28.68 16.42
C PRO A 133 18.96 -27.36 15.69
N GLN A 134 19.80 -26.55 16.31
CA GLN A 134 20.16 -25.21 15.86
C GLN A 134 20.67 -25.17 14.41
N LYS A 135 21.34 -26.23 13.95
CA LYS A 135 21.86 -26.36 12.58
C LYS A 135 20.76 -26.31 11.50
N LEU A 136 19.52 -26.63 11.86
CA LEU A 136 18.38 -26.64 10.93
C LEU A 136 17.59 -25.32 10.96
N TRP A 137 18.00 -24.34 11.74
CA TRP A 137 17.29 -23.07 11.87
C TRP A 137 16.98 -22.40 10.52
N MET A 138 17.98 -22.32 9.64
CA MET A 138 17.78 -21.70 8.31
C MET A 138 16.73 -22.44 7.45
N THR A 139 16.60 -23.74 7.61
CA THR A 139 15.58 -24.54 6.97
C THR A 139 14.20 -24.25 7.56
N TYR A 140 14.11 -24.23 8.89
CA TYR A 140 12.87 -23.91 9.59
C TYR A 140 12.41 -22.50 9.28
N GLU A 141 13.32 -21.51 9.28
CA GLU A 141 13.04 -20.11 8.97
C GLU A 141 12.41 -19.95 7.58
N HIS A 142 12.92 -20.68 6.59
CA HIS A 142 12.35 -20.66 5.24
C HIS A 142 10.87 -21.06 5.22
N PHE A 143 10.51 -22.14 5.93
CA PHE A 143 9.11 -22.56 6.03
C PHE A 143 8.25 -21.60 6.85
N ILE A 144 8.78 -21.10 7.96
CA ILE A 144 8.10 -20.13 8.82
C ILE A 144 7.82 -18.85 8.05
N ARG A 145 8.80 -18.32 7.32
CA ARG A 145 8.66 -17.12 6.48
C ARG A 145 7.56 -17.30 5.42
N LYS A 146 7.58 -18.44 4.73
CA LYS A 146 6.56 -18.76 3.72
C LYS A 146 5.16 -18.87 4.33
N ALA A 147 5.03 -19.54 5.46
CA ALA A 147 3.75 -19.67 6.16
C ALA A 147 3.25 -18.34 6.75
N ALA A 148 4.16 -17.46 7.19
CA ALA A 148 3.83 -16.12 7.66
C ALA A 148 3.39 -15.18 6.54
N GLY A 149 3.63 -15.53 5.27
CA GLY A 149 3.28 -14.71 4.13
C GLY A 149 4.23 -13.53 3.89
N LEU A 150 5.50 -13.70 4.25
CA LEU A 150 6.54 -12.75 3.89
C LEU A 150 7.06 -13.08 2.49
N GLY A 151 7.02 -12.09 1.60
CA GLY A 151 7.51 -12.23 0.22
C GLY A 151 9.03 -12.34 0.14
N LYS A 152 9.50 -12.60 -1.07
CA LYS A 152 10.93 -12.69 -1.40
C LYS A 152 11.30 -11.57 -2.35
N THR A 153 12.48 -11.01 -2.14
CA THR A 153 13.11 -10.10 -3.09
C THR A 153 13.42 -10.86 -4.38
N PRO A 154 13.17 -10.26 -5.56
CA PRO A 154 13.62 -10.80 -6.84
C PRO A 154 15.13 -11.08 -6.84
N VAL A 155 15.55 -12.09 -7.61
CA VAL A 155 16.97 -12.41 -7.81
C VAL A 155 17.50 -11.84 -9.13
N GLU A 156 16.59 -11.49 -10.04
CA GLU A 156 16.91 -10.82 -11.29
C GLU A 156 17.29 -9.36 -11.05
N ALA A 157 17.96 -8.74 -12.00
CA ALA A 157 18.31 -7.32 -11.94
C ALA A 157 17.05 -6.46 -11.85
N ASP A 158 17.08 -5.47 -10.97
CA ASP A 158 16.00 -4.51 -10.80
C ASP A 158 15.78 -3.71 -12.09
N PRO A 159 14.58 -3.76 -12.71
CA PRO A 159 14.30 -3.01 -13.92
C PRO A 159 13.96 -1.54 -13.65
N ASP A 160 13.79 -1.13 -12.40
CA ASP A 160 13.39 0.22 -12.04
C ASP A 160 14.53 1.23 -12.31
N VAL A 161 14.16 2.43 -12.69
CA VAL A 161 15.08 3.55 -12.88
C VAL A 161 14.98 4.51 -11.70
N TYR A 162 16.09 4.79 -11.05
CA TYR A 162 16.15 5.66 -9.88
C TYR A 162 16.84 6.98 -10.19
N ASP A 163 16.10 8.07 -10.07
CA ASP A 163 16.64 9.41 -10.03
C ASP A 163 17.06 9.75 -8.58
N LYS A 164 18.32 10.17 -8.40
CA LYS A 164 18.83 10.51 -7.07
C LYS A 164 18.89 12.03 -6.94
N LEU A 165 18.01 12.58 -6.12
CA LEU A 165 17.92 14.02 -5.87
C LEU A 165 18.30 14.32 -4.41
N ASN A 166 19.12 15.35 -4.22
CA ASN A 166 19.40 15.91 -2.91
C ASN A 166 18.68 17.24 -2.78
N GLN A 167 17.87 17.37 -1.76
CA GLN A 167 17.06 18.56 -1.51
C GLN A 167 17.25 19.04 -0.07
N HIS A 168 17.07 20.35 0.15
CA HIS A 168 17.11 20.96 1.47
C HIS A 168 15.79 21.66 1.75
N CYS A 169 15.24 21.43 2.93
CA CYS A 169 14.09 22.13 3.45
C CYS A 169 14.34 22.55 4.91
N ASP A 170 13.57 23.50 5.38
CA ASP A 170 13.58 23.90 6.79
C ASP A 170 12.60 23.04 7.60
N VAL A 171 11.50 22.60 6.94
CA VAL A 171 10.49 21.73 7.51
C VAL A 171 10.12 20.63 6.51
N LEU A 172 10.28 19.35 6.92
CA LEU A 172 9.71 18.21 6.23
C LEU A 172 8.47 17.74 7.01
N VAL A 173 7.33 17.74 6.35
CA VAL A 173 6.09 17.19 6.89
C VAL A 173 5.89 15.78 6.32
N VAL A 174 5.86 14.78 7.20
CA VAL A 174 5.64 13.39 6.84
C VAL A 174 4.19 13.01 7.14
N GLY A 175 3.43 12.77 6.07
CA GLY A 175 2.00 12.51 6.11
C GLY A 175 1.17 13.76 5.85
N ALA A 176 0.38 13.75 4.79
CA ALA A 176 -0.49 14.84 4.37
C ALA A 176 -1.95 14.64 4.81
N GLY A 177 -2.15 14.10 6.00
CA GLY A 177 -3.44 14.13 6.69
C GLY A 177 -3.78 15.55 7.19
N PRO A 178 -4.91 15.73 7.89
CA PRO A 178 -5.36 17.07 8.33
C PRO A 178 -4.31 17.81 9.14
N ALA A 179 -3.62 17.14 10.04
CA ALA A 179 -2.58 17.77 10.87
C ALA A 179 -1.36 18.17 10.03
N GLY A 180 -0.92 17.30 9.09
CA GLY A 180 0.21 17.60 8.21
C GLY A 180 -0.08 18.75 7.26
N LEU A 181 -1.28 18.80 6.69
CA LEU A 181 -1.70 19.90 5.81
C LEU A 181 -1.68 21.24 6.52
N VAL A 182 -2.21 21.31 7.77
CA VAL A 182 -2.17 22.54 8.57
C VAL A 182 -0.73 22.90 8.93
N ALA A 183 0.09 21.93 9.37
CA ALA A 183 1.48 22.18 9.72
C ALA A 183 2.30 22.71 8.53
N ALA A 184 2.09 22.14 7.34
CA ALA A 184 2.74 22.60 6.12
C ALA A 184 2.35 24.05 5.77
N ARG A 185 1.06 24.39 5.90
CA ARG A 185 0.59 25.75 5.66
C ARG A 185 1.21 26.74 6.64
N GLU A 186 1.14 26.50 7.93
CA GLU A 186 1.68 27.39 8.96
C GLU A 186 3.19 27.61 8.77
N ALA A 187 3.93 26.54 8.45
CA ALA A 187 5.35 26.65 8.16
C ALA A 187 5.63 27.48 6.89
N ALA A 188 4.81 27.29 5.84
CA ALA A 188 4.93 28.02 4.60
C ALA A 188 4.63 29.52 4.78
N GLU A 189 3.59 29.86 5.53
CA GLU A 189 3.21 31.23 5.89
C GLU A 189 4.29 31.93 6.71
N ALA A 190 5.00 31.18 7.56
CA ALA A 190 6.16 31.66 8.29
C ALA A 190 7.43 31.85 7.41
N GLY A 191 7.37 31.51 6.12
CA GLY A 191 8.46 31.67 5.16
C GLY A 191 9.46 30.50 5.12
N ALA A 192 9.20 29.40 5.81
CA ALA A 192 10.05 28.21 5.77
C ALA A 192 9.96 27.51 4.40
N ARG A 193 11.05 26.88 3.95
CA ARG A 193 11.04 25.95 2.82
C ARG A 193 10.43 24.64 3.29
N VAL A 194 9.29 24.28 2.75
CA VAL A 194 8.50 23.12 3.19
C VAL A 194 8.50 22.04 2.12
N ILE A 195 8.76 20.81 2.54
CA ILE A 195 8.43 19.61 1.76
C ILE A 195 7.35 18.86 2.52
N ILE A 196 6.24 18.53 1.86
CA ILE A 196 5.20 17.67 2.42
C ILE A 196 5.11 16.40 1.58
N ALA A 197 5.31 15.23 2.21
CA ALA A 197 5.32 13.93 1.57
C ALA A 197 4.25 13.01 2.14
N ASP A 198 3.53 12.29 1.26
CA ASP A 198 2.56 11.27 1.64
C ASP A 198 2.67 10.06 0.71
N GLU A 199 2.53 8.87 1.27
CA GLU A 199 2.59 7.61 0.52
C GLU A 199 1.36 7.35 -0.36
N GLN A 200 0.24 8.03 -0.08
CA GLN A 200 -0.99 7.92 -0.86
C GLN A 200 -0.93 8.77 -2.14
N SER A 201 -1.78 8.42 -3.10
CA SER A 201 -1.92 9.16 -4.35
C SER A 201 -2.52 10.56 -4.17
N GLU A 202 -3.31 10.73 -3.10
CA GLU A 202 -4.00 11.97 -2.76
C GLU A 202 -3.70 12.37 -1.31
N PHE A 203 -3.56 13.67 -1.07
CA PHE A 203 -3.47 14.24 0.26
C PHE A 203 -4.85 14.26 0.94
N GLY A 204 -4.87 14.28 2.27
CA GLY A 204 -6.10 14.38 3.06
C GLY A 204 -6.24 13.30 4.14
N GLY A 205 -5.55 12.16 4.00
CA GLY A 205 -5.55 11.09 5.00
C GLY A 205 -6.97 10.63 5.35
N SER A 206 -7.30 10.59 6.64
CA SER A 206 -8.61 10.13 7.12
C SER A 206 -9.80 10.99 6.65
N LEU A 207 -9.56 12.25 6.26
CA LEU A 207 -10.62 13.12 5.76
C LEU A 207 -11.17 12.68 4.40
N LEU A 208 -10.39 11.95 3.60
CA LEU A 208 -10.83 11.47 2.29
C LEU A 208 -12.01 10.49 2.39
N ALA A 209 -12.14 9.77 3.51
CA ALA A 209 -13.24 8.84 3.78
C ALA A 209 -14.26 9.39 4.78
N SER A 210 -14.13 10.67 5.20
CA SER A 210 -14.98 11.26 6.23
C SER A 210 -16.18 11.98 5.62
N ALA A 211 -17.34 11.77 6.21
CA ALA A 211 -18.56 12.54 5.91
C ALA A 211 -18.69 13.79 6.79
N GLN A 212 -17.70 14.10 7.61
CA GLN A 212 -17.71 15.25 8.51
C GLN A 212 -17.57 16.57 7.73
N THR A 213 -17.97 17.66 8.39
CA THR A 213 -17.74 19.02 7.92
C THR A 213 -16.66 19.68 8.79
N LEU A 214 -15.77 20.43 8.15
CA LEU A 214 -14.77 21.27 8.80
C LEU A 214 -15.01 22.72 8.35
N SER A 215 -15.10 23.66 9.27
CA SER A 215 -15.35 25.08 8.96
C SER A 215 -16.53 25.27 7.99
N SER A 216 -17.61 24.52 8.18
CA SER A 216 -18.85 24.56 7.37
C SER A 216 -18.74 24.01 5.93
N VAL A 217 -17.61 23.43 5.54
CA VAL A 217 -17.45 22.74 4.24
C VAL A 217 -17.27 21.24 4.45
N SER A 218 -17.50 20.42 3.42
CA SER A 218 -17.24 18.99 3.50
C SER A 218 -15.74 18.72 3.72
N ALA A 219 -15.42 17.60 4.38
CA ALA A 219 -14.02 17.22 4.60
C ALA A 219 -13.22 17.15 3.30
N SER A 220 -13.81 16.63 2.23
CA SER A 220 -13.17 16.58 0.91
C SER A 220 -12.92 17.96 0.29
N GLN A 221 -13.88 18.90 0.46
CA GLN A 221 -13.71 20.26 -0.03
C GLN A 221 -12.61 20.98 0.77
N TRP A 222 -12.60 20.83 2.11
CA TRP A 222 -11.56 21.40 2.94
C TRP A 222 -10.16 20.93 2.53
N VAL A 223 -10.01 19.62 2.23
CA VAL A 223 -8.74 19.08 1.73
C VAL A 223 -8.35 19.71 0.40
N ALA A 224 -9.29 19.80 -0.55
CA ALA A 224 -9.04 20.38 -1.87
C ALA A 224 -8.58 21.85 -1.74
N ASP A 225 -9.27 22.63 -0.91
CA ASP A 225 -8.95 24.06 -0.67
C ASP A 225 -7.55 24.18 -0.02
N MET A 226 -7.21 23.30 0.92
CA MET A 226 -5.91 23.30 1.60
C MET A 226 -4.78 22.95 0.62
N VAL A 227 -4.96 21.91 -0.21
CA VAL A 227 -3.98 21.52 -1.24
C VAL A 227 -3.79 22.63 -2.26
N GLU A 228 -4.88 23.27 -2.71
CA GLU A 228 -4.80 24.41 -3.62
C GLU A 228 -4.08 25.61 -2.97
N GLN A 229 -4.35 25.89 -1.69
CA GLN A 229 -3.64 26.92 -0.94
C GLN A 229 -2.14 26.62 -0.88
N LEU A 230 -1.74 25.40 -0.56
CA LEU A 230 -0.34 24.98 -0.55
C LEU A 230 0.33 25.12 -1.93
N ASN A 231 -0.40 24.89 -3.02
CA ASN A 231 0.11 25.08 -4.39
C ASN A 231 0.45 26.54 -4.72
N ARG A 232 -0.13 27.52 -4.00
CA ARG A 232 0.15 28.94 -4.22
C ARG A 232 1.45 29.42 -3.58
N TYR A 233 2.01 28.64 -2.65
CA TYR A 233 3.26 28.97 -2.00
C TYR A 233 4.45 28.47 -2.81
N SER A 234 5.31 29.39 -3.27
CA SER A 234 6.53 29.03 -4.02
C SER A 234 7.59 28.31 -3.17
N ASN A 235 7.47 28.37 -1.86
CA ASN A 235 8.34 27.72 -0.88
C ASN A 235 7.83 26.36 -0.41
N VAL A 236 6.78 25.80 -1.04
CA VAL A 236 6.22 24.48 -0.73
C VAL A 236 6.41 23.53 -1.89
N GLN A 237 6.94 22.36 -1.59
CA GLN A 237 6.97 21.22 -2.51
C GLN A 237 6.05 20.10 -2.00
N GLN A 238 5.13 19.65 -2.83
CA GLN A 238 4.20 18.58 -2.52
C GLN A 238 4.64 17.29 -3.22
N LEU A 239 4.82 16.22 -2.46
CA LEU A 239 5.26 14.90 -2.91
C LEU A 239 4.21 13.84 -2.56
N PRO A 240 3.14 13.66 -3.39
CA PRO A 240 2.26 12.50 -3.27
C PRO A 240 2.98 11.23 -3.72
N ARG A 241 2.45 10.05 -3.39
CA ARG A 241 3.05 8.74 -3.69
C ARG A 241 4.49 8.59 -3.19
N SER A 242 4.83 9.27 -2.10
CA SER A 242 6.18 9.40 -1.58
C SER A 242 6.29 8.89 -0.16
N THR A 243 7.06 7.82 0.01
CA THR A 243 7.26 7.19 1.32
C THR A 243 8.57 7.67 1.92
N VAL A 244 8.49 8.28 3.11
CA VAL A 244 9.66 8.56 3.94
C VAL A 244 10.05 7.27 4.66
N PHE A 245 11.20 6.68 4.33
CA PHE A 245 11.57 5.35 4.80
C PHE A 245 12.84 5.33 5.67
N GLY A 246 13.50 6.44 5.84
CA GLY A 246 14.70 6.53 6.69
C GLY A 246 14.86 7.90 7.34
N TYR A 247 15.34 7.89 8.58
CA TYR A 247 15.76 9.07 9.33
C TYR A 247 17.10 8.79 9.99
N TYR A 248 18.10 9.56 9.64
CA TYR A 248 19.50 9.34 10.01
C TYR A 248 20.08 10.56 10.72
N ASP A 249 21.32 10.45 11.13
CA ASP A 249 22.05 11.53 11.80
C ASP A 249 22.02 12.83 10.96
N HIS A 250 22.11 13.97 11.65
CA HIS A 250 22.09 15.32 11.07
C HIS A 250 20.80 15.66 10.30
N ASN A 251 19.66 15.08 10.70
CA ASN A 251 18.36 15.27 10.06
C ASN A 251 18.38 14.89 8.56
N PHE A 252 19.17 13.88 8.22
CA PHE A 252 19.15 13.29 6.88
C PHE A 252 17.99 12.29 6.78
N LEU A 253 17.05 12.58 5.89
CA LEU A 253 15.92 11.71 5.63
C LEU A 253 15.95 11.20 4.19
N THR A 254 15.40 10.02 4.00
CA THR A 254 15.28 9.40 2.67
C THR A 254 13.81 9.26 2.29
N ILE A 255 13.50 9.65 1.07
CA ILE A 255 12.15 9.61 0.50
C ILE A 255 12.19 8.82 -0.80
N LEU A 256 11.29 7.88 -0.97
CA LEU A 256 11.06 7.17 -2.22
C LEU A 256 9.78 7.70 -2.86
N GLU A 257 9.91 8.45 -3.94
CA GLU A 257 8.80 8.94 -4.77
C GLU A 257 8.51 7.94 -5.89
N LYS A 258 7.27 7.46 -6.00
CA LYS A 258 6.80 6.60 -7.10
C LYS A 258 6.24 7.47 -8.21
N ARG A 259 6.99 7.64 -9.30
CA ARG A 259 6.63 8.60 -10.37
C ARG A 259 5.76 7.98 -11.45
N THR A 260 5.95 6.71 -11.78
CA THR A 260 5.26 6.07 -12.92
C THR A 260 4.57 4.75 -12.57
N ASP A 261 4.70 4.24 -11.36
CA ASP A 261 4.11 2.96 -10.93
C ASP A 261 2.60 2.88 -11.23
N HIS A 262 1.88 3.97 -10.99
CA HIS A 262 0.43 4.07 -11.18
C HIS A 262 -0.01 4.18 -12.64
N LEU A 263 0.90 4.39 -13.56
CA LEU A 263 0.60 4.49 -14.99
C LEU A 263 0.46 3.09 -15.63
N GLY A 264 1.15 2.08 -15.09
CA GLY A 264 1.06 0.72 -15.56
C GLY A 264 1.21 0.62 -17.08
N LEU A 265 0.29 -0.07 -17.75
CA LEU A 265 0.24 -0.20 -19.21
C LEU A 265 -0.07 1.10 -19.95
N SER A 266 -0.57 2.12 -19.25
CA SER A 266 -0.81 3.45 -19.80
C SER A 266 0.46 4.32 -19.86
N ALA A 267 1.56 3.86 -19.29
CA ALA A 267 2.85 4.51 -19.43
C ALA A 267 3.24 4.55 -20.92
N GLY A 268 3.63 5.70 -21.43
CA GLY A 268 4.03 5.87 -22.83
C GLY A 268 5.20 4.97 -23.21
N LYS A 269 5.40 4.73 -24.52
CA LYS A 269 6.59 4.01 -25.03
C LYS A 269 7.85 4.73 -24.55
N GLY A 270 8.62 4.06 -23.71
CA GLY A 270 9.80 4.62 -23.02
C GLY A 270 9.62 4.83 -21.52
N GLN A 271 8.39 4.78 -21.00
CA GLN A 271 8.06 4.81 -19.57
C GLN A 271 7.62 3.43 -19.03
N GLN A 272 7.94 2.36 -19.75
CA GLN A 272 7.61 0.98 -19.34
C GLN A 272 8.40 0.52 -18.11
N VAL A 273 9.42 1.26 -17.73
CA VAL A 273 10.22 1.03 -16.52
C VAL A 273 9.71 1.97 -15.43
N ARG A 274 9.51 1.42 -14.24
CA ARG A 274 9.08 2.23 -13.09
C ARG A 274 10.17 3.24 -12.75
N GLN A 275 9.79 4.50 -12.70
CA GLN A 275 10.65 5.62 -12.34
C GLN A 275 10.41 6.01 -10.88
N ARG A 276 11.46 6.06 -10.12
CA ARG A 276 11.39 6.34 -8.68
C ARG A 276 12.42 7.37 -8.26
#